data_ce10a5b6f1d80fbd8cf568fb21b77dd3
#
_entry.id   ce10a5b6f1d80fbd8cf568fb21b77dd3
#
_cell.length_a   1.000
_cell.length_b   1.000
_cell.length_c   1.000
_cell.angle_alpha   90.00
_cell.angle_beta   90.00
_cell.angle_gamma   90.00
#
_symmetry.space_group_name_H-M   'P 1'
#
loop_
_entity.id
_entity.type
_entity.pdbx_description
1 polymer ?
#
loop_
_entity_poly.entity_id
_entity_poly.type
_entity_poly.pdbx_seq_one_letter_code
_entity_poly.pdbx_strand_id
1 'polypeptide(L)'
;MMKQYNKPHIAPAQAKDLPALAALSYEAFAAAYEARVPPSEKADFLLHLQTAFTLEQTEADWRRPDTTFLLAHLPGKVLGGYAKCIAPAQLPDLPHRKAMHLERLYVHPAYLRQGIGTALMHFLFGRAQSQQYDCLWLCVWVINPEAKQFYEQLGFVQNGYFDFKMGQHHYQDYRMLKEF
;
A
#
# COMPACT_ATOMS: atom_id res chain seq x y z
N MET A 1 27.85 12.89 8.60
CA MET A 1 27.73 11.50 9.11
C MET A 1 26.44 10.93 8.51
N MET A 2 26.52 10.10 7.46
CA MET A 2 25.36 9.37 6.94
C MET A 2 24.91 8.38 8.02
N LYS A 3 23.67 8.54 8.52
CA LYS A 3 23.06 7.52 9.38
C LYS A 3 22.95 6.24 8.56
N GLN A 4 23.69 5.23 8.95
CA GLN A 4 23.59 3.87 8.41
C GLN A 4 22.22 3.34 8.87
N TYR A 5 21.19 3.54 8.02
CA TYR A 5 19.89 2.93 8.27
C TYR A 5 20.02 1.43 8.04
N ASN A 6 19.95 0.64 9.10
CA ASN A 6 19.84 -0.81 8.96
C ASN A 6 18.64 -1.12 8.08
N LYS A 7 18.87 -1.92 7.01
CA LYS A 7 17.79 -2.34 6.11
C LYS A 7 16.65 -2.96 6.94
N PRO A 8 15.39 -2.60 6.69
CA PRO A 8 14.28 -3.22 7.38
C PRO A 8 14.23 -4.71 7.05
N HIS A 9 13.90 -5.52 8.03
CA HIS A 9 13.59 -6.94 7.82
C HIS A 9 12.14 -7.04 7.33
N ILE A 10 11.95 -7.61 6.14
CA ILE A 10 10.63 -7.77 5.52
C ILE A 10 10.18 -9.21 5.66
N ALA A 11 8.98 -9.41 6.24
CA ALA A 11 8.38 -10.70 6.45
C ALA A 11 6.85 -10.66 6.28
N PRO A 12 6.20 -11.78 5.93
CA PRO A 12 4.75 -11.89 5.97
C PRO A 12 4.20 -11.67 7.40
N ALA A 13 3.04 -11.01 7.49
CA ALA A 13 2.35 -10.80 8.75
C ALA A 13 1.87 -12.12 9.36
N GLN A 14 1.98 -12.22 10.67
CA GLN A 14 1.41 -13.31 11.48
C GLN A 14 0.21 -12.77 12.27
N ALA A 15 -0.63 -13.66 12.79
CA ALA A 15 -1.82 -13.27 13.57
C ALA A 15 -1.52 -12.29 14.73
N LYS A 16 -0.39 -12.46 15.41
CA LYS A 16 0.06 -11.58 16.49
C LYS A 16 0.38 -10.14 16.07
N ASP A 17 0.64 -9.93 14.78
CA ASP A 17 1.05 -8.63 14.23
C ASP A 17 -0.17 -7.77 13.85
N LEU A 18 -1.36 -8.37 13.72
CA LEU A 18 -2.56 -7.70 13.18
C LEU A 18 -3.01 -6.48 13.98
N PRO A 19 -2.96 -6.45 15.33
CA PRO A 19 -3.29 -5.24 16.07
C PRO A 19 -2.36 -4.07 15.77
N ALA A 20 -1.05 -4.31 15.71
CA ALA A 20 -0.07 -3.29 15.35
C ALA A 20 -0.20 -2.85 13.89
N LEU A 21 -0.50 -3.78 12.99
CA LEU A 21 -0.74 -3.50 11.58
C LEU A 21 -1.98 -2.62 11.38
N ALA A 22 -3.10 -2.91 12.05
CA ALA A 22 -4.32 -2.10 11.98
C ALA A 22 -4.06 -0.68 12.49
N ALA A 23 -3.38 -0.52 13.62
CA ALA A 23 -3.01 0.78 14.17
C ALA A 23 -2.12 1.58 13.21
N LEU A 24 -1.07 0.96 12.66
CA LEU A 24 -0.20 1.59 11.67
C LEU A 24 -0.96 1.99 10.41
N SER A 25 -1.87 1.13 9.94
CA SER A 25 -2.66 1.39 8.73
C SER A 25 -3.52 2.64 8.89
N TYR A 26 -4.22 2.75 10.02
CA TYR A 26 -5.01 3.93 10.37
C TYR A 26 -4.15 5.20 10.42
N GLU A 27 -3.07 5.16 11.21
CA GLU A 27 -2.20 6.32 11.43
C GLU A 27 -1.53 6.80 10.13
N ALA A 28 -0.98 5.87 9.35
CA ALA A 28 -0.27 6.21 8.13
C ALA A 28 -1.20 6.72 7.01
N PHE A 29 -2.42 6.17 6.89
CA PHE A 29 -3.42 6.67 5.96
C PHE A 29 -3.91 8.08 6.37
N ALA A 30 -4.23 8.27 7.65
CA ALA A 30 -4.61 9.58 8.16
C ALA A 30 -3.52 10.63 7.89
N ALA A 31 -2.27 10.34 8.23
CA ALA A 31 -1.13 11.23 8.00
C ALA A 31 -0.91 11.56 6.52
N ALA A 32 -1.18 10.61 5.62
CA ALA A 32 -1.02 10.82 4.18
C ALA A 32 -2.09 11.74 3.58
N TYR A 33 -3.32 11.70 4.06
CA TYR A 33 -4.46 12.26 3.34
C TYR A 33 -5.30 13.28 4.11
N GLU A 34 -5.33 13.26 5.44
CA GLU A 34 -6.26 14.09 6.23
C GLU A 34 -6.13 15.60 5.95
N ALA A 35 -4.92 16.08 5.74
CA ALA A 35 -4.65 17.49 5.42
C ALA A 35 -4.97 17.86 3.96
N ARG A 36 -5.17 16.86 3.08
CA ARG A 36 -5.41 17.04 1.63
C ARG A 36 -6.88 16.98 1.27
N VAL A 37 -7.69 16.36 2.13
CA VAL A 37 -9.14 16.22 1.91
C VAL A 37 -9.84 17.56 2.19
N PRO A 38 -10.70 18.03 1.25
CA PRO A 38 -11.49 19.25 1.46
C PRO A 38 -12.35 19.17 2.72
N PRO A 39 -12.60 20.29 3.41
CA PRO A 39 -13.44 20.31 4.60
C PRO A 39 -14.84 19.71 4.40
N SER A 40 -15.44 19.90 3.22
CA SER A 40 -16.76 19.34 2.86
C SER A 40 -16.79 17.81 2.78
N GLU A 41 -15.64 17.15 2.61
CA GLU A 41 -15.50 15.70 2.42
C GLU A 41 -14.92 15.00 3.66
N LYS A 42 -14.55 15.77 4.68
CA LYS A 42 -13.90 15.23 5.89
C LYS A 42 -14.75 14.21 6.64
N ALA A 43 -16.06 14.34 6.64
CA ALA A 43 -16.95 13.40 7.32
C ALA A 43 -16.87 11.99 6.68
N ASP A 44 -16.90 11.92 5.34
CA ASP A 44 -16.78 10.67 4.60
C ASP A 44 -15.39 10.06 4.73
N PHE A 45 -14.34 10.90 4.71
CA PHE A 45 -12.97 10.47 4.94
C PHE A 45 -12.80 9.86 6.34
N LEU A 46 -13.31 10.49 7.39
CA LEU A 46 -13.22 9.98 8.76
C LEU A 46 -14.01 8.67 8.92
N LEU A 47 -15.18 8.57 8.30
CA LEU A 47 -15.96 7.33 8.30
C LEU A 47 -15.20 6.21 7.60
N HIS A 48 -14.59 6.49 6.44
CA HIS A 48 -13.75 5.52 5.74
C HIS A 48 -12.55 5.08 6.60
N LEU A 49 -11.87 6.03 7.24
CA LEU A 49 -10.75 5.76 8.13
C LEU A 49 -11.16 4.84 9.29
N GLN A 50 -12.31 5.08 9.89
CA GLN A 50 -12.84 4.29 11.02
C GLN A 50 -13.33 2.90 10.62
N THR A 51 -13.68 2.67 9.38
CA THR A 51 -14.24 1.39 8.91
C THR A 51 -13.23 0.52 8.17
N ALA A 52 -12.36 1.12 7.33
CA ALA A 52 -11.44 0.38 6.47
C ALA A 52 -10.16 -0.12 7.16
N PHE A 53 -9.81 0.44 8.34
CA PHE A 53 -8.54 0.16 9.04
C PHE A 53 -8.76 -0.38 10.45
N THR A 54 -9.91 -1.00 10.71
CA THR A 54 -10.18 -1.68 11.98
C THR A 54 -9.39 -2.98 12.09
N LEU A 55 -9.21 -3.48 13.31
CA LEU A 55 -8.63 -4.80 13.53
C LEU A 55 -9.47 -5.90 12.86
N GLU A 56 -10.80 -5.81 12.98
CA GLU A 56 -11.72 -6.77 12.38
C GLU A 56 -11.55 -6.82 10.85
N GLN A 57 -11.50 -5.67 10.17
CA GLN A 57 -11.28 -5.62 8.73
C GLN A 57 -9.88 -6.13 8.36
N THR A 58 -8.87 -5.79 9.15
CA THR A 58 -7.48 -6.27 8.93
C THR A 58 -7.40 -7.80 9.07
N GLU A 59 -8.08 -8.37 10.04
CA GLU A 59 -8.19 -9.83 10.21
C GLU A 59 -8.96 -10.49 9.07
N ALA A 60 -10.07 -9.90 8.63
CA ALA A 60 -10.86 -10.40 7.51
C ALA A 60 -10.01 -10.44 6.23
N ASP A 61 -9.29 -9.36 5.95
CA ASP A 61 -8.37 -9.28 4.81
C ASP A 61 -7.22 -10.31 4.92
N TRP A 62 -6.63 -10.47 6.10
CA TRP A 62 -5.52 -11.39 6.33
C TRP A 62 -5.91 -12.86 6.15
N ARG A 63 -7.17 -13.22 6.43
CA ARG A 63 -7.69 -14.59 6.22
C ARG A 63 -7.96 -14.92 4.75
N ARG A 64 -7.96 -13.95 3.85
CA ARG A 64 -8.19 -14.20 2.42
C ARG A 64 -7.00 -14.90 1.81
N PRO A 65 -7.21 -15.99 1.03
CA PRO A 65 -6.11 -16.77 0.46
C PRO A 65 -5.32 -16.02 -0.62
N ASP A 66 -5.92 -15.02 -1.25
CA ASP A 66 -5.31 -14.16 -2.28
C ASP A 66 -4.58 -12.94 -1.70
N THR A 67 -4.69 -12.70 -0.39
CA THR A 67 -4.15 -11.51 0.26
C THR A 67 -2.89 -11.82 1.04
N THR A 68 -1.88 -10.98 0.91
CA THR A 68 -0.64 -11.04 1.68
C THR A 68 -0.32 -9.67 2.26
N PHE A 69 -0.09 -9.61 3.57
CA PHE A 69 0.53 -8.46 4.20
C PHE A 69 2.02 -8.72 4.39
N LEU A 70 2.86 -7.79 3.94
CA LEU A 70 4.30 -7.77 4.18
C LEU A 70 4.62 -6.65 5.15
N LEU A 71 5.33 -6.98 6.22
CA LEU A 71 5.71 -6.06 7.28
C LEU A 71 7.19 -5.70 7.18
N ALA A 72 7.52 -4.43 7.31
CA ALA A 72 8.89 -3.94 7.40
C ALA A 72 9.24 -3.65 8.87
N HIS A 73 10.02 -4.52 9.47
CA HIS A 73 10.49 -4.40 10.85
C HIS A 73 11.83 -3.68 10.91
N LEU A 74 11.91 -2.65 11.72
CA LEU A 74 13.12 -1.94 12.09
C LEU A 74 13.81 -2.61 13.30
N PRO A 75 15.06 -2.25 13.64
CA PRO A 75 15.71 -2.71 14.86
C PRO A 75 14.82 -2.51 16.09
N GLY A 76 14.86 -3.46 17.01
CA GLY A 76 13.98 -3.46 18.17
C GLY A 76 12.55 -3.95 17.88
N LYS A 77 12.31 -4.58 16.74
CA LYS A 77 11.01 -5.11 16.29
C LYS A 77 9.92 -4.02 16.10
N VAL A 78 10.33 -2.80 15.84
CA VAL A 78 9.41 -1.69 15.56
C VAL A 78 8.83 -1.88 14.16
N LEU A 79 7.51 -1.81 14.02
CA LEU A 79 6.84 -1.87 12.72
C LEU A 79 6.99 -0.51 12.02
N GLY A 80 7.82 -0.46 10.98
CA GLY A 80 8.14 0.77 10.24
C GLY A 80 7.27 1.02 9.02
N GLY A 81 6.61 -0.01 8.50
CA GLY A 81 5.75 0.09 7.32
C GLY A 81 5.21 -1.26 6.90
N TYR A 82 4.29 -1.25 5.94
CA TYR A 82 3.71 -2.48 5.39
C TYR A 82 3.27 -2.32 3.94
N ALA A 83 3.11 -3.46 3.26
CA ALA A 83 2.43 -3.57 1.98
C ALA A 83 1.31 -4.61 2.08
N LYS A 84 0.14 -4.32 1.47
CA LYS A 84 -0.95 -5.28 1.25
C LYS A 84 -1.03 -5.59 -0.24
N CYS A 85 -0.90 -6.87 -0.58
CA CYS A 85 -0.94 -7.35 -1.96
C CYS A 85 -2.02 -8.40 -2.15
N ILE A 86 -2.65 -8.36 -3.30
CA ILE A 86 -3.60 -9.36 -3.77
C ILE A 86 -2.97 -10.07 -4.96
N ALA A 87 -2.92 -11.41 -4.89
CA ALA A 87 -2.31 -12.22 -5.95
C ALA A 87 -2.88 -13.66 -5.96
N PRO A 88 -3.36 -14.17 -7.09
CA PRO A 88 -3.47 -13.48 -8.37
C PRO A 88 -4.55 -12.38 -8.35
N ALA A 89 -4.34 -11.32 -9.10
CA ALA A 89 -5.28 -10.23 -9.25
C ALA A 89 -5.63 -10.01 -10.72
N GLN A 90 -6.85 -9.54 -10.97
CA GLN A 90 -7.26 -9.17 -12.32
C GLN A 90 -6.86 -7.72 -12.59
N LEU A 91 -6.33 -7.48 -13.79
CA LEU A 91 -6.17 -6.14 -14.32
C LEU A 91 -7.35 -5.88 -15.30
N PRO A 92 -8.22 -4.89 -15.03
CA PRO A 92 -9.50 -4.76 -15.70
C PRO A 92 -9.45 -4.81 -17.24
N ASP A 93 -8.44 -4.16 -17.84
CA ASP A 93 -8.32 -4.09 -19.32
C ASP A 93 -7.40 -5.18 -19.91
N LEU A 94 -6.79 -6.00 -19.07
CA LEU A 94 -5.84 -7.05 -19.48
C LEU A 94 -6.12 -8.35 -18.70
N PRO A 95 -7.29 -8.98 -18.90
CA PRO A 95 -7.74 -10.10 -18.07
C PRO A 95 -6.90 -11.38 -18.24
N HIS A 96 -6.08 -11.46 -19.30
CA HIS A 96 -5.20 -12.61 -19.55
C HIS A 96 -3.83 -12.49 -18.89
N ARG A 97 -3.50 -11.32 -18.32
CA ARG A 97 -2.23 -11.11 -17.64
C ARG A 97 -2.26 -11.73 -16.23
N LYS A 98 -1.22 -12.46 -15.89
CA LYS A 98 -1.01 -12.90 -14.52
C LYS A 98 -0.50 -11.73 -13.70
N ALA A 99 -1.41 -11.00 -13.08
CA ALA A 99 -1.10 -9.76 -12.39
C ALA A 99 -1.09 -9.91 -10.85
N MET A 100 -0.28 -9.10 -10.20
CA MET A 100 -0.32 -8.82 -8.77
C MET A 100 -0.83 -7.39 -8.56
N HIS A 101 -1.69 -7.17 -7.57
CA HIS A 101 -2.17 -5.86 -7.18
C HIS A 101 -1.54 -5.43 -5.85
N LEU A 102 -0.84 -4.31 -5.84
CA LEU A 102 -0.44 -3.63 -4.62
C LEU A 102 -1.58 -2.73 -4.17
N GLU A 103 -2.39 -3.20 -3.23
CA GLU A 103 -3.55 -2.46 -2.74
C GLU A 103 -3.15 -1.34 -1.76
N ARG A 104 -2.15 -1.59 -0.91
CA ARG A 104 -1.67 -0.62 0.08
C ARG A 104 -0.16 -0.68 0.23
N LEU A 105 0.46 0.47 0.33
CA LEU A 105 1.86 0.64 0.76
C LEU A 105 1.95 1.85 1.67
N TYR A 106 2.18 1.60 2.95
CA TYR A 106 2.30 2.68 3.93
C TYR A 106 3.54 2.52 4.79
N VAL A 107 4.14 3.66 5.08
CA VAL A 107 5.28 3.79 6.00
C VAL A 107 4.84 4.66 7.16
N HIS A 108 5.17 4.24 8.38
CA HIS A 108 4.89 5.02 9.57
C HIS A 108 5.46 6.45 9.44
N PRO A 109 4.71 7.50 9.78
CA PRO A 109 5.12 8.89 9.55
C PRO A 109 6.51 9.25 10.11
N ALA A 110 6.87 8.72 11.27
CA ALA A 110 8.18 8.95 11.89
C ALA A 110 9.37 8.34 11.11
N TYR A 111 9.11 7.42 10.17
CA TYR A 111 10.16 6.69 9.43
C TYR A 111 10.10 6.94 7.92
N LEU A 112 9.39 7.97 7.49
CA LEU A 112 9.36 8.39 6.08
C LEU A 112 10.76 8.75 5.58
N ARG A 113 11.00 8.58 4.25
CA ARG A 113 12.26 8.88 3.56
C ARG A 113 13.50 8.13 4.09
N GLN A 114 13.29 7.00 4.77
CA GLN A 114 14.35 6.11 5.26
C GLN A 114 14.50 4.83 4.42
N GLY A 115 13.95 4.81 3.20
CA GLY A 115 14.07 3.69 2.27
C GLY A 115 13.13 2.51 2.54
N ILE A 116 12.24 2.59 3.55
CA ILE A 116 11.34 1.48 3.92
C ILE A 116 10.39 1.13 2.79
N GLY A 117 9.74 2.13 2.17
CA GLY A 117 8.85 1.91 1.03
C GLY A 117 9.59 1.26 -0.14
N THR A 118 10.80 1.73 -0.45
CA THR A 118 11.65 1.16 -1.50
C THR A 118 12.02 -0.29 -1.19
N ALA A 119 12.35 -0.61 0.06
CA ALA A 119 12.67 -1.98 0.48
C ALA A 119 11.48 -2.94 0.34
N LEU A 120 10.26 -2.51 0.73
CA LEU A 120 9.03 -3.25 0.52
C LEU A 120 8.77 -3.50 -0.97
N MET A 121 8.93 -2.47 -1.82
CA MET A 121 8.72 -2.60 -3.26
C MET A 121 9.72 -3.56 -3.91
N HIS A 122 11.00 -3.48 -3.56
CA HIS A 122 12.01 -4.42 -4.09
C HIS A 122 11.74 -5.86 -3.65
N PHE A 123 11.26 -6.07 -2.43
CA PHE A 123 10.83 -7.39 -1.98
C PHE A 123 9.66 -7.93 -2.81
N LEU A 124 8.67 -7.08 -3.09
CA LEU A 124 7.53 -7.42 -3.96
C LEU A 124 7.95 -7.71 -5.39
N PHE A 125 8.89 -6.96 -5.96
CA PHE A 125 9.41 -7.23 -7.31
C PHE A 125 10.06 -8.61 -7.38
N GLY A 126 10.93 -8.94 -6.41
CA GLY A 126 11.53 -10.26 -6.33
C GLY A 126 10.50 -11.39 -6.21
N ARG A 127 9.44 -11.18 -5.40
CA ARG A 127 8.34 -12.13 -5.28
C ARG A 127 7.53 -12.27 -6.56
N ALA A 128 7.19 -11.17 -7.22
CA ALA A 128 6.43 -11.17 -8.47
C ALA A 128 7.20 -11.93 -9.56
N GLN A 129 8.48 -11.63 -9.73
CA GLN A 129 9.35 -12.32 -10.70
C GLN A 129 9.52 -13.81 -10.39
N SER A 130 9.79 -14.18 -9.13
CA SER A 130 9.96 -15.59 -8.74
C SER A 130 8.68 -16.42 -8.93
N GLN A 131 7.51 -15.79 -8.85
CA GLN A 131 6.21 -16.42 -9.07
C GLN A 131 5.69 -16.25 -10.51
N GLN A 132 6.52 -15.68 -11.40
CA GLN A 132 6.21 -15.47 -12.83
C GLN A 132 4.92 -14.67 -13.05
N TYR A 133 4.75 -13.57 -12.29
CA TYR A 133 3.74 -12.58 -12.63
C TYR A 133 4.24 -11.71 -13.78
N ASP A 134 3.33 -11.37 -14.70
CA ASP A 134 3.63 -10.53 -15.86
C ASP A 134 3.77 -9.06 -15.47
N CYS A 135 3.04 -8.67 -14.43
CA CYS A 135 3.01 -7.28 -13.99
C CYS A 135 2.57 -7.12 -12.53
N LEU A 136 2.94 -5.97 -11.98
CA LEU A 136 2.41 -5.43 -10.72
C LEU A 136 1.69 -4.12 -11.03
N TRP A 137 0.46 -3.97 -10.56
CA TRP A 137 -0.30 -2.74 -10.71
C TRP A 137 -0.78 -2.20 -9.37
N LEU A 138 -1.09 -0.91 -9.35
CA LEU A 138 -1.57 -0.19 -8.17
C LEU A 138 -2.42 1.01 -8.57
N CYS A 139 -3.11 1.58 -7.57
CA CYS A 139 -3.79 2.85 -7.69
C CYS A 139 -3.18 3.88 -6.72
N VAL A 140 -3.08 5.12 -7.18
CA VAL A 140 -2.62 6.28 -6.38
C VAL A 140 -3.64 7.38 -6.47
N TRP A 141 -4.16 7.81 -5.33
CA TRP A 141 -5.10 8.92 -5.30
C TRP A 141 -4.47 10.18 -5.92
N VAL A 142 -5.20 10.84 -6.85
CA VAL A 142 -4.67 11.97 -7.65
C VAL A 142 -4.18 13.15 -6.80
N ILE A 143 -4.65 13.25 -5.55
CA ILE A 143 -4.20 14.28 -4.59
C ILE A 143 -2.86 13.95 -3.90
N ASN A 144 -2.20 12.83 -4.27
CA ASN A 144 -0.90 12.42 -3.70
C ASN A 144 0.19 12.34 -4.79
N PRO A 145 0.65 13.50 -5.29
CA PRO A 145 1.68 13.54 -6.34
C PRO A 145 3.02 12.95 -5.90
N GLU A 146 3.34 13.00 -4.61
CA GLU A 146 4.58 12.45 -4.07
C GLU A 146 4.59 10.91 -4.18
N ALA A 147 3.46 10.26 -3.91
CA ALA A 147 3.34 8.81 -4.11
C ALA A 147 3.43 8.45 -5.60
N LYS A 148 2.77 9.21 -6.48
CA LYS A 148 2.89 9.00 -7.93
C LYS A 148 4.37 9.06 -8.37
N GLN A 149 5.07 10.11 -7.99
CA GLN A 149 6.50 10.28 -8.31
C GLN A 149 7.36 9.12 -7.74
N PHE A 150 7.07 8.65 -6.53
CA PHE A 150 7.76 7.51 -5.93
C PHE A 150 7.61 6.25 -6.79
N TYR A 151 6.40 5.95 -7.29
CA TYR A 151 6.19 4.79 -8.14
C TYR A 151 6.80 4.97 -9.54
N GLU A 152 6.76 6.17 -10.12
CA GLU A 152 7.44 6.47 -11.39
C GLU A 152 8.96 6.21 -11.31
N GLN A 153 9.61 6.60 -10.20
CA GLN A 153 11.02 6.33 -9.95
C GLN A 153 11.33 4.82 -9.83
N LEU A 154 10.33 4.00 -9.47
CA LEU A 154 10.44 2.54 -9.43
C LEU A 154 10.08 1.88 -10.77
N GLY A 155 9.82 2.66 -11.80
CA GLY A 155 9.53 2.18 -13.15
C GLY A 155 8.08 1.82 -13.41
N PHE A 156 7.14 2.32 -12.59
CA PHE A 156 5.72 2.26 -12.93
C PHE A 156 5.36 3.33 -13.95
N VAL A 157 4.45 2.97 -14.85
CA VAL A 157 3.90 3.87 -15.85
C VAL A 157 2.40 4.00 -15.60
N GLN A 158 1.88 5.21 -15.70
CA GLN A 158 0.44 5.44 -15.64
C GLN A 158 -0.21 4.81 -16.88
N ASN A 159 -1.21 3.94 -16.70
CA ASN A 159 -1.93 3.27 -17.76
C ASN A 159 -3.45 3.43 -17.64
N GLY A 160 -3.91 4.52 -17.05
CA GLY A 160 -5.32 4.86 -16.93
C GLY A 160 -5.67 5.47 -15.60
N TYR A 161 -6.96 5.43 -15.32
CA TYR A 161 -7.55 5.91 -14.08
C TYR A 161 -8.46 4.84 -13.48
N PHE A 162 -8.67 4.95 -12.20
CA PHE A 162 -9.60 4.14 -11.45
C PHE A 162 -10.50 5.07 -10.62
N ASP A 163 -11.80 4.97 -10.82
CA ASP A 163 -12.77 5.74 -10.05
C ASP A 163 -13.21 4.95 -8.84
N PHE A 164 -13.18 5.59 -7.67
CA PHE A 164 -13.66 4.97 -6.45
C PHE A 164 -14.61 5.91 -5.70
N LYS A 165 -15.44 5.32 -4.83
CA LYS A 165 -16.40 6.06 -4.04
C LYS A 165 -16.04 5.95 -2.55
N MET A 166 -16.03 7.09 -1.87
CA MET A 166 -15.90 7.17 -0.43
C MET A 166 -17.04 8.02 0.12
N GLY A 167 -17.96 7.39 0.86
CA GLY A 167 -19.20 8.02 1.28
C GLY A 167 -20.07 8.45 0.10
N GLN A 168 -20.37 9.72 -0.01
CA GLN A 168 -21.15 10.31 -1.11
C GLN A 168 -20.28 10.85 -2.23
N HIS A 169 -18.97 10.93 -2.05
CA HIS A 169 -18.05 11.55 -2.98
C HIS A 169 -17.40 10.52 -3.91
N HIS A 170 -17.16 10.95 -5.16
CA HIS A 170 -16.44 10.18 -6.17
C HIS A 170 -15.03 10.75 -6.31
N TYR A 171 -14.06 9.86 -6.33
CA TYR A 171 -12.64 10.18 -6.40
C TYR A 171 -12.01 9.43 -7.57
N GLN A 172 -10.85 9.92 -7.99
CA GLN A 172 -10.09 9.31 -9.05
C GLN A 172 -8.67 9.01 -8.58
N ASP A 173 -8.20 7.83 -8.95
CA ASP A 173 -6.83 7.39 -8.76
C ASP A 173 -6.11 7.29 -10.11
N TYR A 174 -4.83 7.60 -10.12
CA TYR A 174 -3.95 7.14 -11.20
C TYR A 174 -3.79 5.63 -11.09
N ARG A 175 -4.16 4.89 -12.13
CA ARG A 175 -3.80 3.49 -12.24
C ARG A 175 -2.39 3.39 -12.84
N MET A 176 -1.51 2.69 -12.16
CA MET A 176 -0.10 2.57 -12.53
C MET A 176 0.29 1.09 -12.67
N LEU A 177 1.11 0.79 -13.66
CA LEU A 177 1.53 -0.56 -14.02
C LEU A 177 3.04 -0.63 -14.14
N LYS A 178 3.63 -1.71 -13.62
CA LYS A 178 5.01 -2.12 -13.90
C LYS A 178 5.02 -3.52 -14.49
N GLU A 179 5.63 -3.68 -15.64
CA GLU A 179 5.87 -4.97 -16.28
C GLU A 179 7.18 -5.61 -15.81
N PHE A 180 7.26 -6.94 -15.88
CA PHE A 180 8.44 -7.72 -15.52
C PHE A 180 8.96 -8.53 -16.71
#